data_06ccb26d0a8f29745889e05b525473a0
#
_entry.id   06ccb26d0a8f29745889e05b525473a0
#
_cell.length_a   1.000
_cell.length_b   1.000
_cell.length_c   1.000
_cell.angle_alpha   90.00
_cell.angle_beta   90.00
_cell.angle_gamma   90.00
#
_symmetry.space_group_name_H-M   'P 1'
#
loop_
_entity.id
_entity.type
_entity.pdbx_description
1 polymer ?
#
loop_
_entity_poly.entity_id
_entity_poly.type
_entity_poly.pdbx_seq_one_letter_code
_entity_poly.pdbx_strand_id
1 'polypeptide(L)'
;MTPFVNTCQYYAFGNSLTDKPFRKVITGRDEFRNIVSKYCGEEASEANNQSLKDELVEFLRCRKKNLPDPVFEEHAQSTGIPADILAQLSSRFVSVPQYGFGTRSQTIIIVDTNNNVMYHAFTMKEPINPENPVWDESEFNFQLSPPN
;
A
#
# COMPACT_ATOMS: atom_id res chain seq x y z
N MET A 1 -18.54 9.71 31.95
CA MET A 1 -17.58 8.98 31.10
C MET A 1 -17.93 9.28 29.65
N THR A 2 -17.22 10.17 29.01
CA THR A 2 -17.36 10.44 27.57
C THR A 2 -16.85 9.21 26.83
N PRO A 3 -17.63 8.64 25.90
CA PRO A 3 -17.13 7.54 25.09
C PRO A 3 -15.93 8.05 24.29
N PHE A 4 -14.80 7.35 24.36
CA PHE A 4 -13.70 7.54 23.44
C PHE A 4 -14.24 7.29 22.04
N VAL A 5 -14.51 8.34 21.30
CA VAL A 5 -14.76 8.25 19.87
C VAL A 5 -13.41 7.88 19.26
N ASN A 6 -13.24 6.62 18.98
CA ASN A 6 -12.05 6.10 18.30
C ASN A 6 -12.07 6.60 16.85
N THR A 7 -11.61 7.82 16.63
CA THR A 7 -11.51 8.41 15.30
C THR A 7 -10.31 7.79 14.61
N CYS A 8 -10.55 6.71 13.86
CA CYS A 8 -9.51 6.12 13.00
C CYS A 8 -8.99 7.19 12.02
N GLN A 9 -7.69 7.41 12.01
CA GLN A 9 -7.05 8.33 11.09
C GLN A 9 -6.33 7.53 10.00
N TYR A 10 -6.48 7.97 8.74
CA TYR A 10 -5.92 7.29 7.58
C TYR A 10 -5.02 8.25 6.81
N TYR A 11 -3.78 7.86 6.63
CA TYR A 11 -2.78 8.64 5.90
C TYR A 11 -2.32 7.87 4.67
N ALA A 12 -2.02 8.60 3.60
CA ALA A 12 -1.39 8.04 2.41
C ALA A 12 -0.37 9.03 1.88
N PHE A 13 0.78 8.52 1.50
CA PHE A 13 1.88 9.30 0.95
C PHE A 13 2.34 8.69 -0.37
N GLY A 14 2.85 9.52 -1.24
CA GLY A 14 3.47 9.14 -2.49
C GLY A 14 4.67 10.05 -2.75
N ASN A 15 5.21 9.99 -3.94
CA ASN A 15 6.29 10.85 -4.40
C ASN A 15 5.78 12.19 -4.98
N SER A 16 4.59 12.61 -4.61
CA SER A 16 4.00 13.93 -4.87
C SER A 16 4.11 14.84 -3.65
N LEU A 17 3.85 16.13 -3.82
CA LEU A 17 3.69 17.03 -2.70
C LEU A 17 2.46 16.66 -1.86
N THR A 18 2.56 16.87 -0.54
CA THR A 18 1.50 16.47 0.40
C THR A 18 0.19 17.24 0.17
N ASP A 19 0.29 18.50 -0.26
CA ASP A 19 -0.84 19.39 -0.59
C ASP A 19 -1.39 19.16 -2.00
N LYS A 20 -0.63 18.47 -2.87
CA LYS A 20 -1.02 18.11 -4.25
C LYS A 20 -0.75 16.63 -4.50
N PRO A 21 -1.47 15.73 -3.84
CA PRO A 21 -1.25 14.29 -4.00
C PRO A 21 -1.72 13.81 -5.36
N PHE A 22 -1.01 12.84 -5.94
CA PHE A 22 -1.46 12.15 -7.13
C PHE A 22 -2.77 11.40 -6.89
N ARG A 23 -3.58 11.24 -7.92
CA ARG A 23 -4.87 10.55 -7.84
C ARG A 23 -4.77 9.14 -7.24
N LYS A 24 -3.70 8.39 -7.57
CA LYS A 24 -3.46 7.06 -6.99
C LYS A 24 -3.28 7.07 -5.47
N VAL A 25 -2.77 8.18 -4.90
CA VAL A 25 -2.62 8.35 -3.44
C VAL A 25 -3.98 8.60 -2.79
N ILE A 26 -4.80 9.47 -3.40
CA ILE A 26 -6.14 9.80 -2.91
C ILE A 26 -7.03 8.55 -2.94
N THR A 27 -7.16 7.92 -4.10
CA THR A 27 -7.98 6.71 -4.26
C THR A 27 -7.46 5.55 -3.42
N GLY A 28 -6.13 5.43 -3.30
CA GLY A 28 -5.49 4.43 -2.45
C GLY A 28 -5.84 4.61 -0.98
N ARG A 29 -5.80 5.85 -0.45
CA ARG A 29 -6.20 6.14 0.91
C ARG A 29 -7.66 5.76 1.18
N ASP A 30 -8.57 6.07 0.25
CA ASP A 30 -9.99 5.79 0.42
C ASP A 30 -10.28 4.28 0.36
N GLU A 31 -9.61 3.54 -0.52
CA GLU A 31 -9.69 2.08 -0.58
C GLU A 31 -9.07 1.44 0.68
N PHE A 32 -7.91 1.91 1.13
CA PHE A 32 -7.28 1.46 2.39
C PHE A 32 -8.19 1.67 3.59
N ARG A 33 -8.83 2.85 3.68
CA ARG A 33 -9.84 3.12 4.72
C ARG A 33 -10.96 2.09 4.68
N ASN A 34 -11.51 1.80 3.50
CA ASN A 34 -12.61 0.85 3.37
C ASN A 34 -12.21 -0.57 3.80
N ILE A 35 -10.96 -0.98 3.51
CA ILE A 35 -10.43 -2.27 3.97
C ILE A 35 -10.29 -2.28 5.49
N VAL A 36 -9.50 -1.36 6.05
CA VAL A 36 -9.17 -1.35 7.47
C VAL A 36 -10.39 -1.13 8.35
N SER A 37 -11.37 -0.33 7.90
CA SER A 37 -12.60 -0.06 8.66
C SER A 37 -13.42 -1.31 8.97
N LYS A 38 -13.30 -2.38 8.19
CA LYS A 38 -13.98 -3.67 8.45
C LYS A 38 -13.46 -4.34 9.73
N TYR A 39 -12.21 -4.06 10.08
CA TYR A 39 -11.50 -4.67 11.22
C TYR A 39 -11.36 -3.73 12.41
N CYS A 40 -11.74 -2.44 12.26
CA CYS A 40 -11.72 -1.47 13.35
C CYS A 40 -12.82 -1.79 14.37
N GLY A 41 -12.41 -2.02 15.63
CA GLY A 41 -13.34 -2.31 16.73
C GLY A 41 -13.66 -3.79 16.91
N GLU A 42 -13.12 -4.67 16.08
CA GLU A 42 -13.16 -6.11 16.33
C GLU A 42 -12.08 -6.53 17.33
N GLU A 43 -12.34 -7.66 18.02
CA GLU A 43 -11.30 -8.23 18.87
C GLU A 43 -10.08 -8.65 18.06
N ALA A 44 -8.91 -8.34 18.58
CA ALA A 44 -7.64 -8.77 18.00
C ALA A 44 -7.59 -10.30 17.96
N SER A 45 -7.58 -10.86 16.76
CA SER A 45 -7.46 -12.29 16.53
C SER A 45 -6.51 -12.57 15.37
N GLU A 46 -5.86 -13.73 15.42
CA GLU A 46 -4.96 -14.17 14.34
C GLU A 46 -5.73 -14.29 13.01
N ALA A 47 -6.98 -14.78 13.04
CA ALA A 47 -7.82 -14.91 11.86
C ALA A 47 -8.16 -13.54 11.22
N ASN A 48 -8.49 -12.53 12.04
CA ASN A 48 -8.75 -11.17 11.57
C ASN A 48 -7.49 -10.54 10.98
N ASN A 49 -6.34 -10.70 11.64
CA ASN A 49 -5.06 -10.19 11.16
C ASN A 49 -4.66 -10.84 9.83
N GLN A 50 -4.87 -12.15 9.68
CA GLN A 50 -4.61 -12.86 8.44
C GLN A 50 -5.53 -12.36 7.30
N SER A 51 -6.83 -12.22 7.56
CA SER A 51 -7.80 -11.72 6.58
C SER A 51 -7.49 -10.29 6.15
N LEU A 52 -7.14 -9.43 7.08
CA LEU A 52 -6.70 -8.06 6.79
C LEU A 52 -5.43 -8.05 5.95
N LYS A 53 -4.44 -8.89 6.29
CA LYS A 53 -3.21 -9.03 5.50
C LYS A 53 -3.53 -9.40 4.05
N ASP A 54 -4.39 -10.39 3.84
CA ASP A 54 -4.72 -10.88 2.50
C ASP A 54 -5.41 -9.79 1.65
N GLU A 55 -6.36 -9.04 2.22
CA GLU A 55 -6.95 -7.87 1.54
C GLU A 55 -5.91 -6.76 1.25
N LEU A 56 -4.97 -6.53 2.15
CA LEU A 56 -3.91 -5.54 1.93
C LEU A 56 -2.91 -5.98 0.86
N VAL A 57 -2.62 -7.28 0.72
CA VAL A 57 -1.81 -7.81 -0.38
C VAL A 57 -2.47 -7.54 -1.72
N GLU A 58 -3.77 -7.84 -1.85
CA GLU A 58 -4.53 -7.55 -3.07
C GLU A 58 -4.55 -6.04 -3.37
N PHE A 59 -4.77 -5.22 -2.35
CA PHE A 59 -4.73 -3.77 -2.45
C PHE A 59 -3.38 -3.26 -2.99
N LEU A 60 -2.24 -3.75 -2.47
CA LEU A 60 -0.91 -3.36 -2.91
C LEU A 60 -0.60 -3.84 -4.33
N ARG A 61 -1.16 -4.97 -4.76
CA ARG A 61 -0.97 -5.56 -6.09
C ARG A 61 -1.94 -5.02 -7.16
N CYS A 62 -2.77 -4.05 -6.81
CA CYS A 62 -3.74 -3.46 -7.72
C CYS A 62 -3.06 -2.69 -8.87
N ARG A 63 -3.36 -3.11 -10.11
CA ARG A 63 -2.83 -2.52 -11.35
C ARG A 63 -3.78 -1.51 -12.01
N LYS A 64 -4.85 -1.11 -11.30
CA LYS A 64 -5.81 -0.11 -11.81
C LYS A 64 -5.09 1.20 -12.11
N LYS A 65 -5.35 1.73 -13.29
CA LYS A 65 -4.83 3.02 -13.73
C LYS A 65 -5.64 4.15 -13.11
N ASN A 66 -4.95 5.17 -12.61
CA ASN A 66 -5.57 6.33 -11.96
C ASN A 66 -5.43 7.59 -12.85
N LEU A 67 -5.87 7.47 -14.09
CA LEU A 67 -5.94 8.56 -15.05
C LEU A 67 -7.41 8.91 -15.35
N PRO A 68 -7.72 10.14 -15.80
CA PRO A 68 -6.82 11.30 -15.89
C PRO A 68 -6.38 11.81 -14.51
N ASP A 69 -5.14 12.27 -14.38
CA ASP A 69 -4.58 12.88 -13.18
C ASP A 69 -3.77 14.13 -13.59
N PRO A 70 -4.39 15.33 -13.58
CA PRO A 70 -3.71 16.54 -14.03
C PRO A 70 -2.44 16.87 -13.27
N VAL A 71 -2.38 16.57 -11.97
CA VAL A 71 -1.19 16.81 -11.13
C VAL A 71 -0.06 15.90 -11.56
N PHE A 72 -0.35 14.62 -11.81
CA PHE A 72 0.65 13.67 -12.27
C PHE A 72 1.10 13.95 -13.70
N GLU A 73 0.18 14.34 -14.59
CA GLU A 73 0.47 14.70 -15.98
C GLU A 73 1.37 15.95 -16.06
N GLU A 74 1.12 16.97 -15.27
CA GLU A 74 1.98 18.15 -15.14
C GLU A 74 3.37 17.77 -14.61
N HIS A 75 3.42 16.95 -13.57
CA HIS A 75 4.68 16.43 -13.02
C HIS A 75 5.47 15.63 -14.08
N ALA A 76 4.81 14.77 -14.83
CA ALA A 76 5.44 13.96 -15.87
C ALA A 76 6.04 14.82 -16.99
N GLN A 77 5.33 15.87 -17.41
CA GLN A 77 5.84 16.82 -18.41
C GLN A 77 7.07 17.56 -17.91
N SER A 78 7.04 18.03 -16.66
CA SER A 78 8.16 18.77 -16.05
C SER A 78 9.40 17.93 -15.81
N THR A 79 9.23 16.61 -15.61
CA THR A 79 10.32 15.67 -15.33
C THR A 79 10.77 14.84 -16.54
N GLY A 80 10.12 15.03 -17.69
CA GLY A 80 10.45 14.31 -18.92
C GLY A 80 10.03 12.84 -18.92
N ILE A 81 9.02 12.46 -18.15
CA ILE A 81 8.48 11.10 -18.17
C ILE A 81 7.79 10.86 -19.52
N PRO A 82 8.14 9.79 -20.25
CA PRO A 82 7.50 9.47 -21.51
C PRO A 82 6.00 9.22 -21.39
N ALA A 83 5.20 9.74 -22.33
CA ALA A 83 3.75 9.65 -22.29
C ALA A 83 3.23 8.20 -22.39
N ASP A 84 3.96 7.33 -23.07
CA ASP A 84 3.61 5.91 -23.28
C ASP A 84 3.64 5.07 -22.00
N ILE A 85 4.39 5.51 -20.97
CA ILE A 85 4.47 4.81 -19.68
C ILE A 85 3.64 5.48 -18.57
N LEU A 86 3.04 6.64 -18.85
CA LEU A 86 2.30 7.40 -17.86
C LEU A 86 1.18 6.57 -17.20
N ALA A 87 0.47 5.80 -18.01
CA ALA A 87 -0.60 4.95 -17.53
C ALA A 87 -0.09 3.86 -16.55
N GLN A 88 1.06 3.24 -16.84
CA GLN A 88 1.67 2.23 -15.98
C GLN A 88 2.10 2.82 -14.64
N LEU A 89 2.68 4.02 -14.66
CA LEU A 89 3.13 4.73 -13.46
C LEU A 89 1.96 5.23 -12.60
N SER A 90 0.75 5.37 -13.15
CA SER A 90 -0.44 5.82 -12.42
C SER A 90 -1.07 4.74 -11.53
N SER A 91 -0.65 3.48 -11.61
CA SER A 91 -1.14 2.40 -10.75
C SER A 91 -0.39 2.32 -9.41
N ARG A 92 -0.96 1.62 -8.43
CA ARG A 92 -0.25 1.29 -7.17
C ARG A 92 0.83 0.25 -7.42
N PHE A 93 0.48 -0.86 -8.07
CA PHE A 93 1.47 -1.80 -8.56
C PHE A 93 1.99 -1.30 -9.91
N VAL A 94 3.16 -0.71 -9.89
CA VAL A 94 3.82 -0.21 -11.11
C VAL A 94 4.55 -1.35 -11.81
N SER A 95 4.40 -1.42 -13.13
CA SER A 95 5.12 -2.37 -13.97
C SER A 95 5.41 -1.73 -15.33
N VAL A 96 6.67 -1.43 -15.58
CA VAL A 96 7.21 -0.81 -16.80
C VAL A 96 8.41 -1.62 -17.27
N PRO A 97 8.20 -2.87 -17.77
CA PRO A 97 9.29 -3.81 -18.05
C PRO A 97 10.28 -3.30 -19.10
N GLN A 98 9.82 -2.53 -20.08
CA GLN A 98 10.66 -1.95 -21.13
C GLN A 98 11.73 -0.98 -20.59
N TYR A 99 11.54 -0.46 -19.37
CA TYR A 99 12.52 0.40 -18.69
C TYR A 99 13.17 -0.29 -17.47
N GLY A 100 12.89 -1.57 -17.25
CA GLY A 100 13.37 -2.29 -16.07
C GLY A 100 12.89 -1.69 -14.74
N PHE A 101 11.73 -1.03 -14.73
CA PHE A 101 11.22 -0.28 -13.60
C PHE A 101 9.88 -0.80 -13.12
N GLY A 102 9.70 -0.87 -11.79
CA GLY A 102 8.42 -1.29 -11.20
C GLY A 102 8.51 -1.59 -9.70
N THR A 103 7.38 -2.03 -9.16
CA THR A 103 7.25 -2.47 -7.79
C THR A 103 7.96 -3.82 -7.61
N ARG A 104 8.98 -3.87 -6.77
CA ARG A 104 9.76 -5.08 -6.47
C ARG A 104 9.52 -5.64 -5.08
N SER A 105 9.14 -4.80 -4.14
CA SER A 105 8.90 -5.20 -2.77
C SER A 105 7.67 -4.52 -2.19
N GLN A 106 7.03 -5.18 -1.24
CA GLN A 106 5.88 -4.71 -0.52
C GLN A 106 6.02 -5.11 0.94
N THR A 107 5.58 -4.27 1.85
CA THR A 107 5.62 -4.57 3.28
C THR A 107 4.29 -4.21 3.92
N ILE A 108 3.79 -5.10 4.76
CA ILE A 108 2.60 -4.90 5.58
C ILE A 108 3.02 -5.05 7.04
N ILE A 109 2.66 -4.07 7.86
CA ILE A 109 2.87 -4.10 9.30
C ILE A 109 1.51 -3.90 9.95
N ILE A 110 1.10 -4.87 10.76
CA ILE A 110 -0.13 -4.80 11.56
C ILE A 110 0.27 -4.81 13.02
N VAL A 111 -0.22 -3.84 13.78
CA VAL A 111 -0.07 -3.79 15.23
C VAL A 111 -1.46 -3.85 15.84
N ASP A 112 -1.73 -4.87 16.65
CA ASP A 112 -3.02 -5.04 17.30
C ASP A 112 -3.10 -4.29 18.65
N THR A 113 -4.27 -4.29 19.24
CA THR A 113 -4.54 -3.64 20.54
C THR A 113 -3.79 -4.26 21.71
N ASN A 114 -3.21 -5.45 21.54
CA ASN A 114 -2.39 -6.16 22.52
C ASN A 114 -0.89 -5.91 22.31
N ASN A 115 -0.52 -4.99 21.40
CA ASN A 115 0.86 -4.71 20.99
C ASN A 115 1.56 -5.89 20.28
N ASN A 116 0.82 -6.86 19.77
CA ASN A 116 1.40 -7.86 18.89
C ASN A 116 1.63 -7.23 17.51
N VAL A 117 2.79 -7.47 16.95
CA VAL A 117 3.20 -7.00 15.63
C VAL A 117 3.29 -8.19 14.68
N MET A 118 2.60 -8.08 13.57
CA MET A 118 2.76 -8.93 12.40
C MET A 118 3.47 -8.12 11.33
N TYR A 119 4.64 -8.56 10.91
CA TYR A 119 5.43 -7.95 9.84
C TYR A 119 5.53 -8.92 8.69
N HIS A 120 5.01 -8.54 7.52
CA HIS A 120 5.12 -9.29 6.29
C HIS A 120 5.88 -8.50 5.24
N ALA A 121 6.88 -9.12 4.64
CA ALA A 121 7.59 -8.58 3.49
C ALA A 121 7.49 -9.53 2.31
N PHE A 122 7.23 -8.96 1.14
CA PHE A 122 7.17 -9.66 -0.13
C PHE A 122 8.22 -9.06 -1.04
N THR A 123 9.13 -9.86 -1.57
CA THR A 123 10.17 -9.42 -2.50
C THR A 123 10.10 -10.28 -3.76
N MET A 124 10.10 -9.63 -4.93
CA MET A 124 10.04 -10.34 -6.20
C MET A 124 11.36 -11.07 -6.44
N LYS A 125 11.29 -12.39 -6.71
CA LYS A 125 12.45 -13.24 -7.01
C LYS A 125 13.10 -12.88 -8.34
N GLU A 126 14.39 -13.07 -8.40
CA GLU A 126 15.15 -13.05 -9.66
C GLU A 126 14.94 -14.38 -10.45
N PRO A 127 14.85 -14.34 -11.79
CA PRO A 127 14.81 -13.14 -12.62
C PRO A 127 13.47 -12.42 -12.49
N ILE A 128 13.53 -11.08 -12.42
CA ILE A 128 12.35 -10.25 -12.24
C ILE A 128 11.39 -10.39 -13.42
N ASN A 129 10.20 -10.88 -13.15
CA ASN A 129 9.12 -10.97 -14.14
C ASN A 129 7.85 -10.31 -13.60
N PRO A 130 7.60 -9.03 -13.92
CA PRO A 130 6.46 -8.30 -13.37
C PRO A 130 5.10 -8.77 -13.92
N GLU A 131 5.08 -9.54 -15.00
CA GLU A 131 3.84 -10.11 -15.56
C GLU A 131 3.44 -11.40 -14.86
N ASN A 132 4.43 -12.21 -14.46
CA ASN A 132 4.28 -13.44 -13.69
C ASN A 132 5.24 -13.43 -12.48
N PRO A 133 4.99 -12.56 -11.49
CA PRO A 133 5.90 -12.39 -10.37
C PRO A 133 5.90 -13.63 -9.46
N VAL A 134 7.10 -14.10 -9.15
CA VAL A 134 7.31 -15.06 -8.06
C VAL A 134 7.80 -14.28 -6.85
N TRP A 135 7.18 -14.48 -5.69
CA TRP A 135 7.48 -13.73 -4.48
C TRP A 135 8.22 -14.59 -3.47
N ASP A 136 9.26 -14.03 -2.88
CA ASP A 136 9.78 -14.46 -1.59
C ASP A 136 8.99 -13.76 -0.50
N GLU A 137 8.54 -14.52 0.47
CA GLU A 137 7.77 -14.03 1.60
C GLU A 137 8.56 -14.24 2.89
N SER A 138 8.61 -13.19 3.71
CA SER A 138 9.19 -13.23 5.04
C SER A 138 8.16 -12.73 6.04
N GLU A 139 8.00 -13.46 7.13
CA GLU A 139 7.06 -13.12 8.20
C GLU A 139 7.80 -13.08 9.54
N PHE A 140 7.52 -12.03 10.32
CA PHE A 140 8.02 -11.89 11.69
C PHE A 140 6.86 -11.51 12.61
N ASN A 141 6.66 -12.27 13.64
CA ASN A 141 5.67 -12.01 14.68
C ASN A 141 6.40 -11.75 16.01
N PHE A 142 6.11 -10.62 16.64
CA PHE A 142 6.70 -10.25 17.92
C PHE A 142 5.78 -9.31 18.69
N GLN A 143 6.06 -9.09 19.97
CA GLN A 143 5.31 -8.19 20.82
C GLN A 143 6.15 -6.95 21.18
N LEU A 144 5.54 -5.78 21.09
CA LEU A 144 6.16 -4.53 21.54
C LEU A 144 6.23 -4.51 23.08
N SER A 145 7.39 -4.20 23.61
CA SER A 145 7.51 -3.93 25.05
C SER A 145 6.83 -2.60 25.38
N PRO A 146 6.16 -2.50 26.55
CA PRO A 146 5.63 -1.20 26.98
C PRO A 146 6.80 -0.20 27.11
N PRO A 147 6.55 1.09 26.84
CA PRO A 147 7.57 2.11 27.04
C PRO A 147 7.97 2.14 28.52
N ASN A 148 9.27 2.21 28.77
CA ASN A 148 9.84 2.38 30.12
C ASN A 148 9.45 3.73 30.71
#